data_ebb2c0c552b5d55e07840c91e12fbdf9
#
_entry.id   ebb2c0c552b5d55e07840c91e12fbdf9
#
_cell.length_a   1.000
_cell.length_b   1.000
_cell.length_c   1.000
_cell.angle_alpha   90.00
_cell.angle_beta   90.00
_cell.angle_gamma   90.00
#
_symmetry.space_group_name_H-M   'P 1'
#
loop_
_entity.id
_entity.type
_entity.pdbx_description
1 polymer ?
#
loop_
_entity_poly.entity_id
_entity_poly.type
_entity_poly.pdbx_seq_one_letter_code
_entity_poly.pdbx_strand_id
1 'polypeptide(L)'
;MIEQDSDYALLTEIAVAYYDQEQTQEEIAKRFSISRIKVGRLLKKARQEGIVEISVKYHPVFSSQIEQQFISHFGIKRALIALDHHDEDEQRQQVAALVSNYLAGVLKNDMTVTVGQGRNVAAVANHVGVFPERHCRFICGIGGTKRDNQLIDADHISRNLARKFNGFSETLYAPAYVETPELRAAFMQNRLIKATLEQASKADVAIIGLGDMNENSFMVQLGWFTPQEIATARQEQGVVGDLAGYSFFNIQGKPVDTVMNDRVIGLSLEQLRAIPCVIAIASESTKATAILGALRTGVIDVLATSASNARSVINMQKAL
;
A
#
# COMPACT_ATOMS: atom_id res chain seq x y z
N MET A 1 -15.08 -31.60 -6.13
CA MET A 1 -14.07 -31.73 -5.05
C MET A 1 -12.92 -32.64 -5.46
N ILE A 2 -13.12 -33.85 -5.99
CA ILE A 2 -12.05 -34.78 -6.40
C ILE A 2 -11.28 -34.32 -7.67
N GLU A 3 -11.91 -33.64 -8.61
CA GLU A 3 -11.25 -33.12 -9.84
C GLU A 3 -10.32 -31.91 -9.56
N GLN A 4 -10.66 -31.05 -8.61
CA GLN A 4 -9.83 -29.89 -8.23
C GLN A 4 -8.56 -30.34 -7.50
N ASP A 5 -8.60 -31.38 -6.66
CA ASP A 5 -7.42 -31.93 -5.99
C ASP A 5 -6.44 -32.59 -6.98
N SER A 6 -6.95 -33.23 -8.02
CA SER A 6 -6.14 -33.85 -9.08
C SER A 6 -5.42 -32.80 -9.94
N ASP A 7 -6.08 -31.70 -10.27
CA ASP A 7 -5.48 -30.59 -11.04
C ASP A 7 -4.40 -29.88 -10.22
N TYR A 8 -4.63 -29.66 -8.93
CA TYR A 8 -3.66 -29.00 -8.05
C TYR A 8 -2.41 -29.87 -7.84
N ALA A 9 -2.57 -31.18 -7.66
CA ALA A 9 -1.45 -32.11 -7.56
C ALA A 9 -0.58 -32.12 -8.84
N LEU A 10 -1.21 -32.17 -10.03
CA LEU A 10 -0.50 -32.14 -11.31
C LEU A 10 0.26 -30.81 -11.52
N LEU A 11 -0.35 -29.67 -11.14
CA LEU A 11 0.31 -28.37 -11.20
C LEU A 11 1.55 -28.31 -10.31
N THR A 12 1.44 -28.88 -9.10
CA THR A 12 2.54 -28.94 -8.13
C THR A 12 3.67 -29.81 -8.64
N GLU A 13 3.38 -31.02 -9.16
CA GLU A 13 4.41 -31.91 -9.68
C GLU A 13 5.16 -31.32 -10.89
N ILE A 14 4.46 -30.67 -11.81
CA ILE A 14 5.07 -29.99 -12.95
C ILE A 14 5.92 -28.80 -12.50
N ALA A 15 5.46 -28.05 -11.49
CA ALA A 15 6.20 -26.95 -10.93
C ALA A 15 7.50 -27.41 -10.24
N VAL A 16 7.45 -28.46 -9.42
CA VAL A 16 8.62 -29.06 -8.77
C VAL A 16 9.61 -29.58 -9.81
N ALA A 17 9.13 -30.29 -10.85
CA ALA A 17 10.00 -30.78 -11.91
C ALA A 17 10.75 -29.65 -12.63
N TYR A 18 10.09 -28.51 -12.86
CA TYR A 18 10.67 -27.39 -13.58
C TYR A 18 11.58 -26.51 -12.70
N TYR A 19 11.10 -26.11 -11.50
CA TYR A 19 11.78 -25.11 -10.68
C TYR A 19 12.77 -25.70 -9.67
N ASP A 20 12.51 -26.90 -9.13
CA ASP A 20 13.38 -27.53 -8.14
C ASP A 20 14.30 -28.59 -8.75
N GLN A 21 13.80 -29.35 -9.75
CA GLN A 21 14.56 -30.39 -10.42
C GLN A 21 15.24 -29.92 -11.72
N GLU A 22 15.08 -28.66 -12.09
CA GLU A 22 15.67 -28.01 -13.28
C GLU A 22 15.39 -28.73 -14.61
N GLN A 23 14.30 -29.54 -14.67
CA GLN A 23 13.92 -30.24 -15.89
C GLN A 23 13.43 -29.26 -16.96
N THR A 24 13.80 -29.48 -18.21
CA THR A 24 13.30 -28.67 -19.33
C THR A 24 11.82 -28.96 -19.60
N GLN A 25 11.11 -28.02 -20.21
CA GLN A 25 9.71 -28.24 -20.61
C GLN A 25 9.54 -29.43 -21.56
N GLU A 26 10.57 -29.82 -22.31
CA GLU A 26 10.55 -30.98 -23.18
C GLU A 26 10.64 -32.29 -22.40
N GLU A 27 11.49 -32.36 -21.39
CA GLU A 27 11.62 -33.55 -20.52
C GLU A 27 10.33 -33.74 -19.70
N ILE A 28 9.77 -32.68 -19.18
CA ILE A 28 8.49 -32.70 -18.47
C ILE A 28 7.35 -33.14 -19.40
N ALA A 29 7.32 -32.64 -20.64
CA ALA A 29 6.34 -33.03 -21.63
C ALA A 29 6.39 -34.57 -21.93
N LYS A 30 7.59 -35.12 -22.04
CA LYS A 30 7.80 -36.58 -22.22
C LYS A 30 7.37 -37.36 -20.97
N ARG A 31 7.78 -36.90 -19.77
CA ARG A 31 7.50 -37.58 -18.49
C ARG A 31 5.98 -37.66 -18.22
N PHE A 32 5.25 -36.59 -18.49
CA PHE A 32 3.80 -36.50 -18.24
C PHE A 32 2.93 -36.84 -19.47
N SER A 33 3.54 -37.23 -20.59
CA SER A 33 2.86 -37.56 -21.86
C SER A 33 1.93 -36.45 -22.36
N ILE A 34 2.36 -35.19 -22.23
CA ILE A 34 1.65 -33.99 -22.69
C ILE A 34 2.51 -33.16 -23.65
N SER A 35 1.90 -32.20 -24.35
CA SER A 35 2.68 -31.31 -25.23
C SER A 35 3.49 -30.28 -24.45
N ARG A 36 4.67 -29.87 -24.98
CA ARG A 36 5.46 -28.76 -24.42
C ARG A 36 4.65 -27.48 -24.19
N ILE A 37 3.75 -27.18 -25.14
CA ILE A 37 2.84 -26.01 -25.02
C ILE A 37 1.92 -26.15 -23.79
N LYS A 38 1.44 -27.38 -23.53
CA LYS A 38 0.60 -27.66 -22.35
C LYS A 38 1.39 -27.49 -21.05
N VAL A 39 2.66 -27.93 -21.00
CA VAL A 39 3.56 -27.69 -19.87
C VAL A 39 3.69 -26.20 -19.59
N GLY A 40 3.97 -25.38 -20.60
CA GLY A 40 4.07 -23.91 -20.43
C GLY A 40 2.79 -23.28 -19.87
N ARG A 41 1.61 -23.75 -20.32
CA ARG A 41 0.31 -23.28 -19.79
C ARG A 41 0.11 -23.68 -18.33
N LEU A 42 0.48 -24.91 -17.95
CA LEU A 42 0.35 -25.41 -16.59
C LEU A 42 1.32 -24.69 -15.63
N LEU A 43 2.54 -24.38 -16.04
CA LEU A 43 3.48 -23.56 -15.28
C LEU A 43 2.96 -22.14 -15.07
N LYS A 44 2.32 -21.55 -16.10
CA LYS A 44 1.65 -20.26 -15.95
C LYS A 44 0.49 -20.33 -14.97
N LYS A 45 -0.33 -21.39 -15.03
CA LYS A 45 -1.44 -21.63 -14.12
C LYS A 45 -0.95 -21.82 -12.68
N ALA A 46 0.14 -22.60 -12.47
CA ALA A 46 0.74 -22.79 -11.16
C ALA A 46 1.19 -21.47 -10.50
N ARG A 47 1.70 -20.50 -11.28
CA ARG A 47 2.00 -19.15 -10.79
C ARG A 47 0.75 -18.36 -10.47
N GLN A 48 -0.29 -18.44 -11.29
CA GLN A 48 -1.56 -17.74 -11.07
C GLN A 48 -2.30 -18.25 -9.83
N GLU A 49 -2.17 -19.53 -9.52
CA GLU A 49 -2.79 -20.16 -8.35
C GLU A 49 -1.90 -20.13 -7.09
N GLY A 50 -0.74 -19.45 -7.15
CA GLY A 50 0.14 -19.28 -5.99
C GLY A 50 0.94 -20.54 -5.59
N ILE A 51 0.94 -21.60 -6.42
CA ILE A 51 1.75 -22.81 -6.19
C ILE A 51 3.24 -22.49 -6.38
N VAL A 52 3.55 -21.53 -7.26
CA VAL A 52 4.91 -21.06 -7.55
C VAL A 52 4.99 -19.56 -7.35
N GLU A 53 5.88 -19.14 -6.47
CA GLU A 53 6.27 -17.74 -6.30
C GLU A 53 7.64 -17.50 -6.88
N ILE A 54 7.76 -16.56 -7.83
CA ILE A 54 9.04 -16.13 -8.38
C ILE A 54 9.35 -14.73 -7.86
N SER A 55 10.35 -14.64 -7.00
CA SER A 55 10.89 -13.36 -6.55
C SER A 55 12.14 -13.01 -7.36
N VAL A 56 12.07 -11.95 -8.16
CA VAL A 56 13.23 -11.40 -8.87
C VAL A 56 13.92 -10.40 -7.97
N LYS A 57 15.14 -10.71 -7.52
CA LYS A 57 15.99 -9.74 -6.81
C LYS A 57 16.54 -8.75 -7.82
N TYR A 58 16.08 -7.50 -7.73
CA TYR A 58 16.53 -6.43 -8.61
C TYR A 58 17.98 -6.06 -8.39
N HIS A 59 18.64 -5.57 -9.44
CA HIS A 59 20.04 -5.17 -9.38
C HIS A 59 20.18 -3.95 -8.42
N PRO A 60 20.97 -4.05 -7.36
CA PRO A 60 21.04 -3.03 -6.29
C PRO A 60 21.46 -1.64 -6.76
N VAL A 61 22.22 -1.54 -7.88
CA VAL A 61 22.83 -0.30 -8.34
C VAL A 61 21.82 0.73 -8.84
N PHE A 62 20.75 0.31 -9.52
CA PHE A 62 19.77 1.25 -10.07
C PHE A 62 18.88 1.87 -9.00
N SER A 63 18.39 1.04 -8.08
CA SER A 63 17.54 1.53 -6.98
C SER A 63 18.33 2.40 -6.01
N SER A 64 19.61 2.11 -5.76
CA SER A 64 20.44 2.87 -4.84
C SER A 64 20.73 4.31 -5.32
N GLN A 65 20.92 4.54 -6.62
CA GLN A 65 21.14 5.88 -7.16
C GLN A 65 19.89 6.76 -7.03
N ILE A 66 18.71 6.22 -7.38
CA ILE A 66 17.43 6.95 -7.22
C ILE A 66 17.16 7.18 -5.74
N GLU A 67 17.33 6.18 -4.90
CA GLU A 67 17.16 6.32 -3.45
C GLU A 67 18.02 7.43 -2.87
N GLN A 68 19.31 7.51 -3.23
CA GLN A 68 20.20 8.58 -2.79
C GLN A 68 19.72 9.97 -3.22
N GLN A 69 19.16 10.09 -4.41
CA GLN A 69 18.55 11.34 -4.86
C GLN A 69 17.34 11.73 -4.01
N PHE A 70 16.47 10.78 -3.65
CA PHE A 70 15.35 11.06 -2.76
C PHE A 70 15.80 11.46 -1.36
N ILE A 71 16.76 10.76 -0.78
CA ILE A 71 17.35 11.08 0.53
C ILE A 71 17.94 12.49 0.51
N SER A 72 18.73 12.82 -0.51
CA SER A 72 19.43 14.13 -0.61
C SER A 72 18.47 15.30 -0.87
N HIS A 73 17.41 15.12 -1.67
CA HIS A 73 16.49 16.21 -2.03
C HIS A 73 15.35 16.41 -1.03
N PHE A 74 14.87 15.32 -0.41
CA PHE A 74 13.67 15.36 0.42
C PHE A 74 13.91 14.99 1.89
N GLY A 75 15.12 14.55 2.25
CA GLY A 75 15.45 14.17 3.63
C GLY A 75 14.75 12.91 4.15
N ILE A 76 14.17 12.09 3.28
CA ILE A 76 13.53 10.82 3.69
C ILE A 76 14.58 9.78 4.07
N LYS A 77 14.19 8.77 4.87
CA LYS A 77 15.11 7.72 5.33
C LYS A 77 15.37 6.65 4.27
N ARG A 78 14.36 6.32 3.46
CA ARG A 78 14.42 5.26 2.43
C ARG A 78 13.49 5.56 1.25
N ALA A 79 13.88 5.07 0.05
CA ALA A 79 12.99 5.00 -1.10
C ALA A 79 12.96 3.57 -1.65
N LEU A 80 11.83 2.92 -1.54
CA LEU A 80 11.59 1.55 -2.02
C LEU A 80 11.06 1.65 -3.46
N ILE A 81 11.91 1.41 -4.45
CA ILE A 81 11.58 1.61 -5.85
C ILE A 81 11.40 0.27 -6.57
N ALA A 82 10.17 -0.01 -6.98
CA ALA A 82 9.83 -1.15 -7.82
C ALA A 82 10.08 -0.83 -9.30
N LEU A 83 10.48 -1.81 -10.09
CA LEU A 83 10.51 -1.66 -11.54
C LEU A 83 9.11 -1.44 -12.11
N ASP A 84 9.04 -0.79 -13.27
CA ASP A 84 7.77 -0.52 -13.93
C ASP A 84 7.17 -1.81 -14.48
N HIS A 85 5.86 -1.96 -14.30
CA HIS A 85 5.06 -3.02 -14.90
C HIS A 85 3.89 -2.42 -15.68
N HIS A 86 3.46 -3.08 -16.75
CA HIS A 86 2.36 -2.58 -17.60
C HIS A 86 0.98 -2.78 -16.95
N ASP A 87 0.82 -3.83 -16.17
CA ASP A 87 -0.38 -4.10 -15.41
C ASP A 87 -0.32 -3.39 -14.05
N GLU A 88 -1.36 -2.64 -13.71
CA GLU A 88 -1.40 -1.85 -12.46
C GLU A 88 -1.48 -2.73 -11.21
N ASP A 89 -2.13 -3.88 -11.28
CA ASP A 89 -2.24 -4.79 -10.14
C ASP A 89 -0.90 -5.47 -9.87
N GLU A 90 -0.21 -5.93 -10.91
CA GLU A 90 1.16 -6.45 -10.80
C GLU A 90 2.13 -5.37 -10.31
N GLN A 91 2.02 -4.13 -10.82
CA GLN A 91 2.82 -3.00 -10.30
C GLN A 91 2.60 -2.80 -8.80
N ARG A 92 1.34 -2.86 -8.36
CA ARG A 92 0.98 -2.75 -6.94
C ARG A 92 1.56 -3.88 -6.11
N GLN A 93 1.52 -5.11 -6.62
CA GLN A 93 2.10 -6.27 -5.93
C GLN A 93 3.62 -6.16 -5.78
N GLN A 94 4.33 -5.66 -6.81
CA GLN A 94 5.77 -5.45 -6.72
C GLN A 94 6.14 -4.39 -5.67
N VAL A 95 5.42 -3.27 -5.62
CA VAL A 95 5.62 -2.24 -4.59
C VAL A 95 5.28 -2.81 -3.20
N ALA A 96 4.19 -3.57 -3.09
CA ALA A 96 3.78 -4.21 -1.84
C ALA A 96 4.82 -5.20 -1.32
N ALA A 97 5.46 -5.97 -2.20
CA ALA A 97 6.55 -6.89 -1.84
C ALA A 97 7.73 -6.16 -1.21
N LEU A 98 8.14 -5.01 -1.76
CA LEU A 98 9.22 -4.20 -1.20
C LEU A 98 8.87 -3.68 0.20
N VAL A 99 7.64 -3.18 0.38
CA VAL A 99 7.16 -2.70 1.68
C VAL A 99 7.08 -3.85 2.69
N SER A 100 6.56 -5.01 2.29
CA SER A 100 6.46 -6.19 3.15
C SER A 100 7.84 -6.65 3.64
N ASN A 101 8.83 -6.71 2.75
CA ASN A 101 10.20 -7.05 3.09
C ASN A 101 10.83 -6.00 4.02
N TYR A 102 10.55 -4.72 3.79
CA TYR A 102 11.02 -3.64 4.66
C TYR A 102 10.43 -3.78 6.08
N LEU A 103 9.11 -3.99 6.18
CA LEU A 103 8.43 -4.20 7.46
C LEU A 103 8.99 -5.41 8.22
N ALA A 104 9.21 -6.53 7.53
CA ALA A 104 9.81 -7.73 8.13
C ALA A 104 11.20 -7.45 8.74
N GLY A 105 11.94 -6.50 8.18
CA GLY A 105 13.27 -6.11 8.67
C GLY A 105 13.25 -5.08 9.81
N VAL A 106 12.25 -4.18 9.84
CA VAL A 106 12.25 -3.06 10.80
C VAL A 106 11.36 -3.29 12.01
N LEU A 107 10.29 -4.09 11.89
CA LEU A 107 9.39 -4.37 13.01
C LEU A 107 10.07 -5.23 14.06
N LYS A 108 9.88 -4.84 15.32
CA LYS A 108 10.35 -5.55 16.52
C LYS A 108 9.15 -5.88 17.41
N ASN A 109 9.34 -6.79 18.37
CA ASN A 109 8.30 -7.08 19.36
C ASN A 109 7.85 -5.79 20.06
N ASP A 110 6.58 -5.75 20.40
CA ASP A 110 5.89 -4.68 21.13
C ASP A 110 5.75 -3.34 20.37
N MET A 111 6.25 -3.26 19.13
CA MET A 111 6.00 -2.10 18.29
C MET A 111 4.53 -1.96 17.93
N THR A 112 4.08 -0.71 17.87
CA THR A 112 2.75 -0.32 17.39
C THR A 112 2.84 0.19 15.96
N VAL A 113 1.95 -0.29 15.10
CA VAL A 113 1.86 0.08 13.69
C VAL A 113 0.50 0.70 13.43
N THR A 114 0.46 1.95 13.03
CA THR A 114 -0.77 2.58 12.52
C THR A 114 -1.00 2.20 11.07
N VAL A 115 -2.21 1.77 10.79
CA VAL A 115 -2.60 1.24 9.49
C VAL A 115 -3.66 2.14 8.85
N GLY A 116 -3.34 2.65 7.67
CA GLY A 116 -4.29 3.32 6.79
C GLY A 116 -5.10 2.33 5.98
N GLN A 117 -5.85 2.85 5.02
CA GLN A 117 -6.70 2.08 4.11
C GLN A 117 -6.24 2.21 2.66
N GLY A 118 -6.89 1.49 1.76
CA GLY A 118 -6.74 1.60 0.32
C GLY A 118 -5.98 0.45 -0.33
N ARG A 119 -6.04 0.41 -1.66
CA ARG A 119 -5.54 -0.70 -2.49
C ARG A 119 -4.05 -1.00 -2.27
N ASN A 120 -3.22 0.02 -2.16
CA ASN A 120 -1.79 -0.12 -1.96
C ASN A 120 -1.45 -0.72 -0.58
N VAL A 121 -2.12 -0.26 0.48
CA VAL A 121 -1.90 -0.77 1.84
C VAL A 121 -2.46 -2.19 1.98
N ALA A 122 -3.61 -2.47 1.36
CA ALA A 122 -4.19 -3.81 1.31
C ALA A 122 -3.27 -4.82 0.59
N ALA A 123 -2.62 -4.40 -0.50
CA ALA A 123 -1.66 -5.25 -1.21
C ALA A 123 -0.49 -5.68 -0.31
N VAL A 124 0.02 -4.80 0.57
CA VAL A 124 1.05 -5.15 1.55
C VAL A 124 0.53 -6.21 2.53
N ALA A 125 -0.69 -6.03 3.03
CA ALA A 125 -1.31 -6.99 3.94
C ALA A 125 -1.63 -8.34 3.27
N ASN A 126 -1.87 -8.35 1.97
CA ASN A 126 -2.19 -9.54 1.20
C ASN A 126 -0.95 -10.18 0.54
N HIS A 127 0.22 -9.51 0.55
CA HIS A 127 1.44 -10.06 -0.02
C HIS A 127 1.78 -11.40 0.62
N VAL A 128 2.04 -12.42 -0.19
CA VAL A 128 2.45 -13.75 0.27
C VAL A 128 3.95 -13.74 0.54
N GLY A 129 4.37 -14.31 1.67
CA GLY A 129 5.77 -14.38 2.05
C GLY A 129 5.96 -14.89 3.47
N VAL A 130 7.20 -15.19 3.83
CA VAL A 130 7.55 -15.60 5.18
C VAL A 130 7.84 -14.37 6.01
N PHE A 131 7.05 -14.17 7.06
CA PHE A 131 7.20 -13.07 7.99
C PHE A 131 7.77 -13.57 9.33
N PRO A 132 8.69 -12.82 9.95
CA PRO A 132 9.13 -13.14 11.29
C PRO A 132 7.99 -12.95 12.28
N GLU A 133 7.84 -13.85 13.22
CA GLU A 133 6.90 -13.62 14.33
C GLU A 133 7.33 -12.38 15.13
N ARG A 134 6.40 -11.44 15.26
CA ARG A 134 6.57 -10.20 16.02
C ARG A 134 5.26 -9.87 16.70
N HIS A 135 5.26 -9.77 18.00
CA HIS A 135 4.08 -9.41 18.77
C HIS A 135 3.77 -7.91 18.66
N CYS A 136 3.64 -7.42 17.40
CA CYS A 136 3.28 -6.04 17.11
C CYS A 136 1.79 -5.81 17.30
N ARG A 137 1.44 -4.56 17.61
CA ARG A 137 0.06 -4.08 17.60
C ARG A 137 -0.22 -3.30 16.33
N PHE A 138 -1.25 -3.68 15.59
CA PHE A 138 -1.69 -3.01 14.36
C PHE A 138 -2.98 -2.26 14.66
N ILE A 139 -2.94 -0.92 14.67
CA ILE A 139 -4.08 -0.06 15.03
C ILE A 139 -4.60 0.67 13.79
N CYS A 140 -5.92 0.73 13.63
CA CYS A 140 -6.54 1.51 12.57
C CYS A 140 -6.28 3.01 12.78
N GLY A 141 -5.63 3.66 11.82
CA GLY A 141 -5.39 5.11 11.80
C GLY A 141 -6.55 5.91 11.21
N ILE A 142 -7.54 5.23 10.65
CA ILE A 142 -8.76 5.79 10.04
C ILE A 142 -9.93 4.86 10.33
N GLY A 143 -11.14 5.39 10.35
CA GLY A 143 -12.37 4.63 10.55
C GLY A 143 -12.63 3.57 9.47
N GLY A 144 -13.62 2.71 9.69
CA GLY A 144 -13.98 1.63 8.80
C GLY A 144 -14.71 2.11 7.54
N THR A 145 -14.49 1.41 6.45
CA THR A 145 -15.18 1.61 5.17
C THR A 145 -15.71 0.27 4.67
N LYS A 146 -17.00 0.19 4.44
CA LYS A 146 -17.59 -1.00 3.84
C LYS A 146 -17.85 -0.74 2.37
N ARG A 147 -17.27 -1.59 1.51
CA ARG A 147 -17.67 -1.72 0.12
C ARG A 147 -17.80 -3.20 -0.20
N ASP A 148 -18.84 -3.56 -0.93
CA ASP A 148 -19.08 -4.93 -1.34
C ASP A 148 -17.85 -5.50 -2.08
N ASN A 149 -17.35 -6.63 -1.58
CA ASN A 149 -16.22 -7.39 -2.13
C ASN A 149 -14.82 -6.72 -2.19
N GLN A 150 -14.57 -5.61 -1.49
CA GLN A 150 -13.21 -5.03 -1.44
C GLN A 150 -12.67 -5.00 0.00
N LEU A 151 -11.68 -5.84 0.26
CA LEU A 151 -11.01 -6.02 1.55
C LEU A 151 -9.89 -4.97 1.75
N ILE A 152 -10.26 -3.69 1.67
CA ILE A 152 -9.35 -2.54 1.62
C ILE A 152 -9.52 -1.57 2.78
N ASP A 153 -10.40 -1.87 3.74
CA ASP A 153 -10.54 -1.05 4.93
C ASP A 153 -9.40 -1.29 5.93
N ALA A 154 -9.17 -0.30 6.80
CA ALA A 154 -8.08 -0.34 7.76
C ALA A 154 -8.20 -1.50 8.77
N ASP A 155 -9.42 -1.90 9.16
CA ASP A 155 -9.62 -3.00 10.11
C ASP A 155 -9.24 -4.36 9.49
N HIS A 156 -9.71 -4.62 8.25
CA HIS A 156 -9.34 -5.85 7.54
C HIS A 156 -7.83 -5.93 7.30
N ILE A 157 -7.22 -4.83 6.86
CA ILE A 157 -5.77 -4.72 6.64
C ILE A 157 -5.00 -4.96 7.94
N SER A 158 -5.42 -4.32 9.04
CA SER A 158 -4.78 -4.47 10.37
C SER A 158 -4.85 -5.93 10.85
N ARG A 159 -5.98 -6.59 10.71
CA ARG A 159 -6.15 -8.01 11.06
C ARG A 159 -5.26 -8.94 10.25
N ASN A 160 -5.13 -8.68 8.93
CA ASN A 160 -4.27 -9.48 8.07
C ASN A 160 -2.79 -9.30 8.42
N LEU A 161 -2.34 -8.07 8.67
CA LEU A 161 -0.99 -7.79 9.12
C LEU A 161 -0.72 -8.44 10.50
N ALA A 162 -1.66 -8.29 11.47
CA ALA A 162 -1.54 -8.90 12.78
C ALA A 162 -1.37 -10.43 12.68
N ARG A 163 -2.17 -11.09 11.84
CA ARG A 163 -2.05 -12.54 11.60
C ARG A 163 -0.68 -12.92 11.02
N LYS A 164 -0.16 -12.13 10.07
CA LYS A 164 1.13 -12.40 9.42
C LYS A 164 2.32 -12.28 10.38
N PHE A 165 2.27 -11.33 11.29
CA PHE A 165 3.34 -11.08 12.25
C PHE A 165 3.10 -11.76 13.61
N ASN A 166 2.05 -12.57 13.76
CA ASN A 166 1.61 -13.15 15.03
C ASN A 166 1.42 -12.10 16.14
N GLY A 167 0.81 -10.97 15.77
CA GLY A 167 0.55 -9.81 16.63
C GLY A 167 -0.94 -9.61 16.92
N PHE A 168 -1.31 -8.40 17.29
CA PHE A 168 -2.68 -8.00 17.66
C PHE A 168 -3.19 -6.92 16.73
N SER A 169 -4.51 -6.88 16.50
CA SER A 169 -5.16 -5.78 15.79
C SER A 169 -6.11 -5.02 16.70
N GLU A 170 -6.19 -3.69 16.52
CA GLU A 170 -7.11 -2.82 17.24
C GLU A 170 -7.95 -2.01 16.26
N THR A 171 -9.26 -2.15 16.37
CA THR A 171 -10.25 -1.54 15.48
C THR A 171 -10.62 -0.15 15.96
N LEU A 172 -10.67 0.82 15.06
CA LEU A 172 -11.31 2.12 15.32
C LEU A 172 -12.82 1.99 15.04
N TYR A 173 -13.62 1.97 16.11
CA TYR A 173 -15.08 1.84 16.03
C TYR A 173 -15.77 3.14 15.60
N ALA A 174 -15.43 3.60 14.42
CA ALA A 174 -16.03 4.76 13.77
C ALA A 174 -16.11 4.52 12.25
N PRO A 175 -17.05 5.13 11.53
CA PRO A 175 -16.96 5.18 10.07
C PRO A 175 -15.74 6.03 9.66
N ALA A 176 -15.15 5.75 8.50
CA ALA A 176 -14.07 6.57 7.95
C ALA A 176 -14.59 7.94 7.47
N TYR A 177 -15.78 7.94 6.92
CA TYR A 177 -16.46 9.13 6.37
C TYR A 177 -17.83 9.31 6.98
N VAL A 178 -18.19 10.57 7.18
CA VAL A 178 -19.52 11.03 7.60
C VAL A 178 -19.99 12.19 6.74
N GLU A 179 -21.29 12.38 6.66
CA GLU A 179 -21.92 13.33 5.74
C GLU A 179 -21.69 14.79 6.15
N THR A 180 -21.55 15.06 7.45
CA THR A 180 -21.44 16.45 7.95
C THR A 180 -20.31 16.64 8.97
N PRO A 181 -19.74 17.84 9.06
CA PRO A 181 -18.75 18.20 10.06
C PRO A 181 -19.23 18.03 11.51
N GLU A 182 -20.51 18.30 11.78
CA GLU A 182 -21.12 18.17 13.11
C GLU A 182 -21.12 16.71 13.55
N LEU A 183 -21.45 15.81 12.62
CA LEU A 183 -21.46 14.38 12.90
C LEU A 183 -20.03 13.88 13.19
N ARG A 184 -19.02 14.33 12.40
CA ARG A 184 -17.61 14.06 12.69
C ARG A 184 -17.22 14.57 14.07
N ALA A 185 -17.58 15.81 14.42
CA ALA A 185 -17.27 16.39 15.72
C ALA A 185 -17.87 15.56 16.86
N ALA A 186 -19.11 15.05 16.71
CA ALA A 186 -19.73 14.17 17.69
C ALA A 186 -18.96 12.85 17.86
N PHE A 187 -18.56 12.18 16.76
CA PHE A 187 -17.71 10.99 16.83
C PHE A 187 -16.37 11.27 17.51
N MET A 188 -15.72 12.38 17.15
CA MET A 188 -14.43 12.77 17.72
C MET A 188 -14.50 13.14 19.22
N GLN A 189 -15.69 13.34 19.79
CA GLN A 189 -15.89 13.49 21.24
C GLN A 189 -16.03 12.15 21.96
N ASN A 190 -16.31 11.07 21.25
CA ASN A 190 -16.44 9.74 21.85
C ASN A 190 -15.14 9.29 22.50
N ARG A 191 -15.22 8.84 23.77
CA ARG A 191 -14.04 8.47 24.57
C ARG A 191 -13.25 7.31 23.96
N LEU A 192 -13.94 6.30 23.40
CA LEU A 192 -13.26 5.13 22.81
C LEU A 192 -12.53 5.52 21.52
N ILE A 193 -13.19 6.30 20.66
CA ILE A 193 -12.60 6.79 19.42
C ILE A 193 -11.35 7.62 19.69
N LYS A 194 -11.44 8.59 20.64
CA LYS A 194 -10.30 9.38 21.07
C LYS A 194 -9.13 8.51 21.57
N ALA A 195 -9.43 7.54 22.42
CA ALA A 195 -8.40 6.67 22.99
C ALA A 195 -7.68 5.86 21.91
N THR A 196 -8.42 5.28 20.94
CA THR A 196 -7.83 4.53 19.84
C THR A 196 -6.99 5.43 18.93
N LEU A 197 -7.48 6.61 18.55
CA LEU A 197 -6.72 7.56 17.73
C LEU A 197 -5.48 8.11 18.46
N GLU A 198 -5.58 8.30 19.76
CA GLU A 198 -4.43 8.71 20.59
C GLU A 198 -3.35 7.61 20.64
N GLN A 199 -3.73 6.35 20.76
CA GLN A 199 -2.78 5.24 20.68
C GLN A 199 -2.19 5.12 19.27
N ALA A 200 -3.02 5.24 18.23
CA ALA A 200 -2.57 5.22 16.85
C ALA A 200 -1.57 6.35 16.55
N SER A 201 -1.76 7.54 17.10
CA SER A 201 -0.85 8.69 16.92
C SER A 201 0.50 8.52 17.62
N LYS A 202 0.61 7.60 18.57
CA LYS A 202 1.86 7.27 19.30
C LYS A 202 2.54 6.02 18.76
N ALA A 203 2.14 5.54 17.58
CA ALA A 203 2.73 4.37 16.95
C ALA A 203 4.20 4.58 16.59
N ASP A 204 4.95 3.49 16.46
CA ASP A 204 6.35 3.49 16.01
C ASP A 204 6.44 3.60 14.49
N VAL A 205 5.44 3.05 13.79
CA VAL A 205 5.37 3.01 12.33
C VAL A 205 3.96 3.36 11.87
N ALA A 206 3.84 4.11 10.79
CA ALA A 206 2.58 4.27 10.05
C ALA A 206 2.71 3.72 8.64
N ILE A 207 1.70 3.00 8.16
CA ILE A 207 1.60 2.51 6.77
C ILE A 207 0.38 3.17 6.16
N ILE A 208 0.58 4.07 5.19
CA ILE A 208 -0.48 4.86 4.60
C ILE A 208 -0.45 4.85 3.07
N GLY A 209 -1.62 5.00 2.47
CA GLY A 209 -1.76 5.28 1.05
C GLY A 209 -1.52 6.76 0.74
N LEU A 210 -1.07 7.03 -0.48
CA LEU A 210 -0.97 8.36 -1.06
C LEU A 210 -1.95 8.44 -2.24
N GLY A 211 -2.88 9.40 -2.17
CA GLY A 211 -3.88 9.68 -3.18
C GLY A 211 -3.47 10.82 -4.11
N ASP A 212 -4.07 10.83 -5.32
CA ASP A 212 -4.05 11.97 -6.25
C ASP A 212 -5.44 12.58 -6.36
N MET A 213 -5.53 13.76 -6.95
CA MET A 213 -6.79 14.48 -7.15
C MET A 213 -7.44 14.09 -8.48
N ASN A 214 -7.63 12.78 -8.70
CA ASN A 214 -8.34 12.25 -9.85
C ASN A 214 -9.84 12.16 -9.55
N GLU A 215 -10.68 12.64 -10.46
CA GLU A 215 -12.14 12.59 -10.35
C GLU A 215 -12.72 11.18 -10.32
N ASN A 216 -11.93 10.17 -10.75
CA ASN A 216 -12.21 8.75 -10.57
C ASN A 216 -11.41 8.13 -9.42
N SER A 217 -10.93 8.94 -8.47
CA SER A 217 -10.16 8.46 -7.33
C SER A 217 -10.93 7.45 -6.48
N PHE A 218 -10.18 6.68 -5.71
CA PHE A 218 -10.77 5.69 -4.82
C PHE A 218 -11.82 6.27 -3.86
N MET A 219 -11.62 7.47 -3.34
CA MET A 219 -12.55 8.14 -2.43
C MET A 219 -13.86 8.56 -3.12
N VAL A 220 -13.78 8.94 -4.40
CA VAL A 220 -14.99 9.18 -5.22
C VAL A 220 -15.73 7.86 -5.48
N GLN A 221 -15.02 6.81 -5.79
CA GLN A 221 -15.62 5.47 -5.97
C GLN A 221 -16.28 4.93 -4.70
N LEU A 222 -15.78 5.29 -3.51
CA LEU A 222 -16.40 4.99 -2.22
C LEU A 222 -17.62 5.87 -1.90
N GLY A 223 -17.86 6.92 -2.68
CA GLY A 223 -18.93 7.89 -2.43
C GLY A 223 -18.66 8.85 -1.29
N TRP A 224 -17.40 9.03 -0.86
CA TRP A 224 -17.02 9.99 0.17
C TRP A 224 -17.05 11.42 -0.34
N PHE A 225 -16.51 11.60 -1.56
CA PHE A 225 -16.44 12.90 -2.22
C PHE A 225 -17.03 12.79 -3.62
N THR A 226 -17.56 13.89 -4.08
CA THR A 226 -18.07 14.01 -5.46
C THR A 226 -16.92 14.34 -6.41
N PRO A 227 -17.03 13.98 -7.72
CA PRO A 227 -16.08 14.43 -8.73
C PRO A 227 -15.91 15.96 -8.74
N GLN A 228 -16.98 16.69 -8.49
CA GLN A 228 -16.99 18.17 -8.47
C GLN A 228 -16.16 18.70 -7.28
N GLU A 229 -16.27 18.13 -6.08
CA GLU A 229 -15.47 18.54 -4.92
C GLU A 229 -13.97 18.31 -5.19
N ILE A 230 -13.62 17.19 -5.80
CA ILE A 230 -12.22 16.88 -6.19
C ILE A 230 -11.72 17.88 -7.25
N ALA A 231 -12.54 18.18 -8.27
CA ALA A 231 -12.20 19.15 -9.31
C ALA A 231 -11.99 20.56 -8.74
N THR A 232 -12.88 21.01 -7.86
CA THR A 232 -12.77 22.31 -7.17
C THR A 232 -11.50 22.37 -6.31
N ALA A 233 -11.24 21.37 -5.49
CA ALA A 233 -10.02 21.31 -4.66
C ALA A 233 -8.74 21.38 -5.52
N ARG A 234 -8.71 20.66 -6.64
CA ARG A 234 -7.58 20.68 -7.56
C ARG A 234 -7.42 22.02 -8.28
N GLN A 235 -8.49 22.55 -8.88
CA GLN A 235 -8.42 23.71 -9.79
C GLN A 235 -8.38 25.05 -9.05
N GLU A 236 -9.16 25.19 -7.99
CA GLU A 236 -9.35 26.45 -7.29
C GLU A 236 -8.47 26.55 -6.03
N GLN A 237 -8.22 25.42 -5.35
CA GLN A 237 -7.45 25.41 -4.11
C GLN A 237 -6.02 24.88 -4.27
N GLY A 238 -5.66 24.39 -5.48
CA GLY A 238 -4.30 23.94 -5.79
C GLY A 238 -3.90 22.63 -5.10
N VAL A 239 -4.86 21.80 -4.69
CA VAL A 239 -4.57 20.51 -4.09
C VAL A 239 -4.02 19.57 -5.16
N VAL A 240 -2.90 18.88 -4.85
CA VAL A 240 -2.28 17.92 -5.77
C VAL A 240 -2.40 16.47 -5.30
N GLY A 241 -2.72 16.26 -4.04
CA GLY A 241 -2.85 14.92 -3.48
C GLY A 241 -3.27 14.92 -2.01
N ASP A 242 -3.38 13.73 -1.47
CA ASP A 242 -3.70 13.50 -0.06
C ASP A 242 -2.80 12.43 0.56
N LEU A 243 -2.61 12.50 1.87
CA LEU A 243 -2.07 11.44 2.70
C LEU A 243 -3.19 10.79 3.52
N ALA A 244 -3.20 9.47 3.56
CA ALA A 244 -4.15 8.66 4.30
C ALA A 244 -5.62 8.81 3.87
N GLY A 245 -5.89 9.44 2.70
CA GLY A 245 -7.22 9.61 2.13
C GLY A 245 -7.94 10.92 2.47
N TYR A 246 -7.32 11.85 3.22
CA TYR A 246 -8.03 13.08 3.68
C TYR A 246 -7.12 14.22 4.13
N SER A 247 -5.81 14.02 4.21
CA SER A 247 -4.87 15.10 4.53
C SER A 247 -4.38 15.73 3.24
N PHE A 248 -5.12 16.70 2.73
CA PHE A 248 -4.87 17.36 1.45
C PHE A 248 -3.69 18.34 1.53
N PHE A 249 -2.91 18.41 0.47
CA PHE A 249 -1.76 19.31 0.36
C PHE A 249 -1.56 19.80 -1.08
N ASN A 250 -0.89 20.97 -1.19
CA ASN A 250 -0.48 21.52 -2.48
C ASN A 250 0.91 21.04 -2.90
N ILE A 251 1.37 21.47 -4.09
CA ILE A 251 2.67 21.06 -4.65
C ILE A 251 3.87 21.51 -3.81
N GLN A 252 3.72 22.54 -2.96
CA GLN A 252 4.74 22.98 -2.00
C GLN A 252 4.73 22.18 -0.70
N GLY A 253 3.83 21.19 -0.56
CA GLY A 253 3.65 20.38 0.64
C GLY A 253 2.93 21.08 1.77
N LYS A 254 2.30 22.23 1.52
CA LYS A 254 1.50 22.94 2.51
C LYS A 254 0.12 22.30 2.62
N PRO A 255 -0.39 22.07 3.84
CA PRO A 255 -1.75 21.61 4.03
C PRO A 255 -2.75 22.56 3.36
N VAL A 256 -3.81 22.01 2.80
CA VAL A 256 -4.92 22.76 2.23
C VAL A 256 -6.20 22.33 2.91
N ASP A 257 -6.85 23.25 3.57
CA ASP A 257 -8.13 23.02 4.20
C ASP A 257 -9.23 23.04 3.13
N THR A 258 -9.98 21.96 3.07
CA THR A 258 -11.11 21.78 2.17
C THR A 258 -12.34 21.35 2.98
N VAL A 259 -13.52 21.53 2.45
CA VAL A 259 -14.75 21.00 3.07
C VAL A 259 -14.76 19.48 3.22
N MET A 260 -13.85 18.79 2.53
CA MET A 260 -13.70 17.34 2.60
C MET A 260 -12.99 16.86 3.86
N ASN A 261 -12.02 17.65 4.40
CA ASN A 261 -11.27 17.30 5.62
C ASN A 261 -12.18 17.08 6.82
N ASP A 262 -13.23 17.89 6.93
CA ASP A 262 -14.12 17.91 8.08
C ASP A 262 -15.17 16.79 8.09
N ARG A 263 -15.08 15.85 7.15
CA ARG A 263 -16.00 14.70 7.06
C ARG A 263 -15.31 13.35 7.23
N VAL A 264 -13.99 13.34 7.49
CA VAL A 264 -13.24 12.09 7.66
C VAL A 264 -12.77 11.91 9.11
N ILE A 265 -12.89 10.69 9.64
CA ILE A 265 -12.49 10.31 10.99
C ILE A 265 -11.21 9.49 10.92
N GLY A 266 -10.10 10.09 11.30
CA GLY A 266 -8.77 9.50 11.28
C GLY A 266 -7.72 10.43 11.88
N LEU A 267 -6.45 10.04 11.80
CA LEU A 267 -5.31 10.80 12.30
C LEU A 267 -5.11 12.10 11.50
N SER A 268 -4.82 13.20 12.18
CA SER A 268 -4.41 14.45 11.51
C SER A 268 -3.00 14.33 10.90
N LEU A 269 -2.67 15.26 9.99
CA LEU A 269 -1.33 15.36 9.41
C LEU A 269 -0.24 15.58 10.47
N GLU A 270 -0.57 16.38 11.51
CA GLU A 270 0.34 16.61 12.64
C GLU A 270 0.57 15.37 13.47
N GLN A 271 -0.47 14.57 13.70
CA GLN A 271 -0.36 13.27 14.37
C GLN A 271 0.47 12.29 13.56
N LEU A 272 0.29 12.23 12.23
CA LEU A 272 1.13 11.42 11.36
C LEU A 272 2.60 11.88 11.40
N ARG A 273 2.85 13.20 11.39
CA ARG A 273 4.21 13.77 11.49
C ARG A 273 4.94 13.41 12.78
N ALA A 274 4.20 13.18 13.86
CA ALA A 274 4.78 12.79 15.14
C ALA A 274 5.22 11.31 15.20
N ILE A 275 4.78 10.47 14.25
CA ILE A 275 5.14 9.05 14.18
C ILE A 275 6.58 8.92 13.65
N PRO A 276 7.47 8.16 14.34
CA PRO A 276 8.89 8.08 13.98
C PRO A 276 9.19 7.52 12.58
N CYS A 277 8.30 6.71 12.01
CA CYS A 277 8.49 6.12 10.69
C CYS A 277 7.16 6.08 9.92
N VAL A 278 6.97 6.98 8.99
CA VAL A 278 5.79 7.03 8.10
C VAL A 278 6.14 6.47 6.73
N ILE A 279 5.51 5.35 6.38
CA ILE A 279 5.66 4.67 5.09
C ILE A 279 4.48 5.06 4.20
N ALA A 280 4.75 5.83 3.15
CA ALA A 280 3.76 6.19 2.14
C ALA A 280 3.90 5.33 0.89
N ILE A 281 2.78 4.83 0.36
CA ILE A 281 2.75 3.89 -0.75
C ILE A 281 1.93 4.45 -1.91
N ALA A 282 2.55 4.51 -3.09
CA ALA A 282 1.92 4.97 -4.34
C ALA A 282 2.45 4.17 -5.53
N SER A 283 1.69 3.22 -6.04
CA SER A 283 2.11 2.33 -7.14
C SER A 283 1.66 2.82 -8.52
N GLU A 284 0.54 3.52 -8.60
CA GLU A 284 -0.08 3.95 -9.86
C GLU A 284 0.77 5.02 -10.56
N SER A 285 0.90 4.93 -11.88
CA SER A 285 1.79 5.79 -12.71
C SER A 285 1.40 7.27 -12.73
N THR A 286 0.18 7.62 -12.33
CA THR A 286 -0.34 9.00 -12.30
C THR A 286 0.09 9.80 -11.08
N LYS A 287 0.76 9.18 -10.11
CA LYS A 287 1.00 9.74 -8.77
C LYS A 287 2.16 10.71 -8.64
N ALA A 288 2.98 10.93 -9.68
CA ALA A 288 4.22 11.67 -9.56
C ALA A 288 4.06 13.10 -8.95
N THR A 289 3.05 13.86 -9.36
CA THR A 289 2.79 15.20 -8.80
C THR A 289 2.37 15.14 -7.33
N ALA A 290 1.49 14.18 -6.98
CA ALA A 290 1.06 13.96 -5.60
C ALA A 290 2.24 13.51 -4.72
N ILE A 291 3.10 12.61 -5.21
CA ILE A 291 4.32 12.18 -4.51
C ILE A 291 5.24 13.37 -4.23
N LEU A 292 5.46 14.25 -5.21
CA LEU A 292 6.30 15.44 -5.03
C LEU A 292 5.76 16.36 -3.92
N GLY A 293 4.45 16.68 -3.96
CA GLY A 293 3.80 17.46 -2.90
C GLY A 293 3.87 16.78 -1.53
N ALA A 294 3.59 15.46 -1.49
CA ALA A 294 3.63 14.68 -0.27
C ALA A 294 5.01 14.64 0.40
N LEU A 295 6.08 14.48 -0.37
CA LEU A 295 7.45 14.51 0.13
C LEU A 295 7.80 15.86 0.76
N ARG A 296 7.31 16.95 0.16
CA ARG A 296 7.50 18.32 0.66
C ARG A 296 6.72 18.63 1.93
N THR A 297 5.73 17.80 2.30
CA THR A 297 5.08 17.93 3.61
C THR A 297 6.02 17.66 4.78
N GLY A 298 7.11 16.92 4.56
CA GLY A 298 8.04 16.47 5.61
C GLY A 298 7.43 15.41 6.55
N VAL A 299 6.33 14.76 6.15
CA VAL A 299 5.68 13.70 6.95
C VAL A 299 6.22 12.32 6.60
N ILE A 300 6.69 12.12 5.36
CA ILE A 300 7.09 10.82 4.85
C ILE A 300 8.55 10.52 5.21
N ASP A 301 8.78 9.39 5.85
CA ASP A 301 10.13 8.86 6.13
C ASP A 301 10.54 7.80 5.08
N VAL A 302 9.58 7.02 4.60
CA VAL A 302 9.82 5.96 3.61
C VAL A 302 8.80 6.09 2.49
N LEU A 303 9.28 6.26 1.28
CA LEU A 303 8.44 6.24 0.08
C LEU A 303 8.54 4.88 -0.61
N ALA A 304 7.42 4.27 -0.96
CA ALA A 304 7.36 3.09 -1.82
C ALA A 304 6.60 3.41 -3.10
N THR A 305 7.26 3.28 -4.27
CA THR A 305 6.67 3.64 -5.55
C THR A 305 7.33 2.93 -6.73
N SER A 306 6.85 3.18 -7.96
CA SER A 306 7.43 2.69 -9.21
C SER A 306 8.64 3.53 -9.67
N ALA A 307 9.47 2.94 -10.53
CA ALA A 307 10.63 3.62 -11.10
C ALA A 307 10.25 4.81 -12.00
N SER A 308 9.12 4.72 -12.72
CA SER A 308 8.60 5.80 -13.55
C SER A 308 8.17 7.01 -12.70
N ASN A 309 7.41 6.78 -11.63
CA ASN A 309 7.07 7.83 -10.68
C ASN A 309 8.32 8.46 -10.08
N ALA A 310 9.26 7.64 -9.64
CA ALA A 310 10.49 8.12 -9.01
C ALA A 310 11.29 9.03 -9.96
N ARG A 311 11.48 8.63 -11.23
CA ARG A 311 12.13 9.46 -12.25
C ARG A 311 11.38 10.77 -12.50
N SER A 312 10.05 10.71 -12.61
CA SER A 312 9.21 11.89 -12.84
C SER A 312 9.33 12.89 -11.68
N VAL A 313 9.27 12.42 -10.45
CA VAL A 313 9.45 13.26 -9.24
C VAL A 313 10.81 13.95 -9.23
N ILE A 314 11.91 13.22 -9.50
CA ILE A 314 13.26 13.79 -9.55
C ILE A 314 13.36 14.85 -10.65
N ASN A 315 12.78 14.58 -11.83
CA ASN A 315 12.80 15.53 -12.95
C ASN A 315 12.00 16.80 -12.62
N MET A 316 10.81 16.67 -12.03
CA MET A 316 10.02 17.83 -11.57
C MET A 316 10.74 18.63 -10.48
N GLN A 317 11.42 17.96 -9.54
CA GLN A 317 12.19 18.63 -8.49
C GLN A 317 13.37 19.44 -9.04
N LYS A 318 14.00 19.00 -10.13
CA LYS A 318 15.11 19.72 -10.78
C LYS A 318 14.65 20.91 -11.64
N ALA A 319 13.38 20.90 -12.07
CA ALA A 319 12.81 21.95 -12.94
C ALA A 319 12.19 23.12 -12.14
N LEU A 320 12.07 22.99 -10.84
CA LEU A 320 11.54 23.98 -9.90
C LEU A 320 12.66 24.63 -9.10
#